data_66b72dd312748cc5cc335e0edd550a92
#
_entry.id   66b72dd312748cc5cc335e0edd550a92
#
_cell.length_a   1.000
_cell.length_b   1.000
_cell.length_c   1.000
_cell.angle_alpha   90.00
_cell.angle_beta   90.00
_cell.angle_gamma   90.00
#
_symmetry.space_group_name_H-M   'P 1'
#
loop_
_entity.id
_entity.type
_entity.pdbx_description
1 polymer ?
#
loop_
_entity_poly.entity_id
_entity_poly.type
_entity_poly.pdbx_seq_one_letter_code
_entity_poly.pdbx_strand_id
1 'polypeptide(L)'
;MTKSTITRDELNEVIATYGKHHIAHQMANALLAAMDSEPVAIIDQANIDYLRSGADADVWPPEREEMGDVFLYLHAQPAPERDQVRIAHAEWSQSTFGNVGPVGPLKHLSKDALETAADPDDLSEWADMQFLLWDAQRRSGITDEQITQAMIDKLAVNKQREWPEPKDGEPRLHIK
;
A
#
# COMPACT_ATOMS: atom_id res chain seq x y z
N MET A 1 28.43 -24.88 -4.74
CA MET A 1 26.97 -24.91 -4.46
C MET A 1 26.29 -24.35 -5.70
N THR A 2 25.62 -25.18 -6.47
CA THR A 2 24.79 -24.74 -7.61
C THR A 2 23.62 -23.93 -7.05
N LYS A 3 23.53 -22.63 -7.36
CA LYS A 3 22.34 -21.84 -7.09
C LYS A 3 21.21 -22.46 -7.91
N SER A 4 20.20 -23.03 -7.26
CA SER A 4 18.95 -23.42 -7.92
C SER A 4 18.25 -22.13 -8.32
N THR A 5 18.18 -21.88 -9.61
CA THR A 5 17.45 -20.72 -10.15
C THR A 5 16.03 -21.20 -10.46
N ILE A 6 15.05 -20.66 -9.77
CA ILE A 6 13.64 -20.95 -10.04
C ILE A 6 13.27 -20.42 -11.44
N THR A 7 12.59 -21.24 -12.22
CA THR A 7 12.20 -20.91 -13.58
C THR A 7 10.78 -20.37 -13.65
N ARG A 8 10.46 -19.71 -14.75
CA ARG A 8 9.10 -19.19 -15.06
C ARG A 8 8.06 -20.31 -15.11
N ASP A 9 8.44 -21.46 -15.67
CA ASP A 9 7.56 -22.62 -15.76
C ASP A 9 7.23 -23.22 -14.39
N GLU A 10 8.23 -23.32 -13.50
CA GLU A 10 8.03 -23.76 -12.12
C GLU A 10 7.11 -22.80 -11.34
N LEU A 11 7.22 -21.48 -11.56
CA LEU A 11 6.32 -20.52 -10.94
C LEU A 11 4.88 -20.64 -11.46
N ASN A 12 4.71 -20.84 -12.76
CA ASN A 12 3.40 -21.07 -13.36
C ASN A 12 2.75 -22.38 -12.88
N GLU A 13 3.55 -23.42 -12.64
CA GLU A 13 3.07 -24.68 -12.03
C GLU A 13 2.58 -24.47 -10.61
N VAL A 14 3.30 -23.67 -9.81
CA VAL A 14 2.87 -23.28 -8.46
C VAL A 14 1.54 -22.52 -8.51
N ILE A 15 1.39 -21.55 -9.42
CA ILE A 15 0.16 -20.78 -9.59
C ILE A 15 -1.01 -21.71 -9.99
N ALA A 16 -0.79 -22.66 -10.89
CA ALA A 16 -1.82 -23.61 -11.30
C ALA A 16 -2.21 -24.61 -10.20
N THR A 17 -1.27 -24.93 -9.32
CA THR A 17 -1.47 -25.94 -8.26
C THR A 17 -2.18 -25.37 -7.03
N TYR A 18 -1.88 -24.13 -6.66
CA TYR A 18 -2.39 -23.51 -5.43
C TYR A 18 -3.43 -22.44 -5.74
N GLY A 19 -4.50 -22.38 -4.96
CA GLY A 19 -5.54 -21.36 -5.09
C GLY A 19 -5.00 -19.95 -4.80
N LYS A 20 -5.66 -18.93 -5.36
CA LYS A 20 -5.24 -17.51 -5.32
C LYS A 20 -4.94 -16.93 -3.92
N HIS A 21 -5.53 -17.51 -2.88
CA HIS A 21 -5.31 -17.10 -1.48
C HIS A 21 -4.17 -17.86 -0.79
N HIS A 22 -3.56 -18.83 -1.47
CA HIS A 22 -2.45 -19.57 -0.91
C HIS A 22 -1.16 -18.78 -1.04
N ILE A 23 -0.34 -18.74 0.02
CA ILE A 23 0.90 -17.95 0.04
C ILE A 23 1.85 -18.31 -1.12
N ALA A 24 1.94 -19.59 -1.50
CA ALA A 24 2.78 -20.01 -2.62
C ALA A 24 2.33 -19.40 -3.95
N HIS A 25 1.02 -19.29 -4.21
CA HIS A 25 0.46 -18.64 -5.39
C HIS A 25 0.81 -17.14 -5.41
N GLN A 26 0.68 -16.45 -4.28
CA GLN A 26 1.01 -15.02 -4.17
C GLN A 26 2.50 -14.78 -4.36
N MET A 27 3.36 -15.62 -3.77
CA MET A 27 4.81 -15.53 -3.96
C MET A 27 5.23 -15.79 -5.41
N ALA A 28 4.63 -16.78 -6.08
CA ALA A 28 4.92 -17.08 -7.48
C ALA A 28 4.55 -15.92 -8.40
N ASN A 29 3.38 -15.28 -8.18
CA ASN A 29 2.99 -14.09 -8.93
C ASN A 29 3.94 -12.91 -8.70
N ALA A 30 4.35 -12.66 -7.45
CA ALA A 30 5.30 -11.60 -7.13
C ALA A 30 6.68 -11.83 -7.80
N LEU A 31 7.14 -13.08 -7.84
CA LEU A 31 8.39 -13.44 -8.52
C LEU A 31 8.27 -13.29 -10.03
N LEU A 32 7.15 -13.69 -10.65
CA LEU A 32 6.92 -13.47 -12.08
C LEU A 32 6.91 -11.98 -12.43
N ALA A 33 6.22 -11.16 -11.63
CA ALA A 33 6.21 -9.72 -11.82
C ALA A 33 7.63 -9.11 -11.70
N ALA A 34 8.44 -9.60 -10.77
CA ALA A 34 9.84 -9.18 -10.66
C ALA A 34 10.69 -9.63 -11.86
N MET A 35 10.43 -10.81 -12.42
CA MET A 35 11.11 -11.31 -13.63
C MET A 35 10.70 -10.55 -14.91
N ASP A 36 9.50 -9.96 -14.93
CA ASP A 36 8.98 -9.16 -16.04
C ASP A 36 9.31 -7.68 -15.94
N SER A 37 9.90 -7.24 -14.81
CA SER A 37 10.26 -5.83 -14.63
C SER A 37 11.44 -5.45 -15.54
N GLU A 38 11.34 -4.28 -16.17
CA GLU A 38 12.47 -3.69 -16.88
C GLU A 38 13.44 -3.04 -15.89
N PRO A 39 14.76 -3.04 -16.18
CA PRO A 39 15.72 -2.35 -15.34
C PRO A 39 15.46 -0.84 -15.38
N VAL A 40 15.57 -0.18 -14.24
CA VAL A 40 15.38 1.27 -14.11
C VAL A 40 16.70 2.03 -14.11
N ALA A 41 17.79 1.35 -13.81
CA ALA A 41 19.13 1.91 -13.79
C ALA A 41 20.17 0.80 -13.91
N ILE A 42 21.42 1.18 -14.11
CA ILE A 42 22.61 0.32 -14.01
C ILE A 42 23.61 0.94 -13.03
N ILE A 43 24.43 0.09 -12.45
CA ILE A 43 25.53 0.49 -11.55
C ILE A 43 26.76 -0.36 -11.85
N ASP A 44 27.93 0.25 -11.94
CA ASP A 44 29.18 -0.47 -12.10
C ASP A 44 29.74 -1.00 -10.76
N GLN A 45 30.76 -1.85 -10.83
CA GLN A 45 31.36 -2.47 -9.65
C GLN A 45 31.98 -1.45 -8.71
N ALA A 46 32.59 -0.37 -9.23
CA ALA A 46 33.24 0.64 -8.41
C ALA A 46 32.21 1.40 -7.54
N ASN A 47 31.08 1.74 -8.13
CA ASN A 47 29.97 2.38 -7.42
C ASN A 47 29.29 1.43 -6.41
N ILE A 48 29.20 0.13 -6.70
CA ILE A 48 28.77 -0.87 -5.73
C ILE A 48 29.71 -0.91 -4.52
N ASP A 49 31.01 -0.83 -4.74
CA ASP A 49 32.00 -0.84 -3.66
C ASP A 49 31.97 0.46 -2.84
N TYR A 50 31.66 1.62 -3.45
CA TYR A 50 31.36 2.87 -2.74
C TYR A 50 30.12 2.72 -1.83
N LEU A 51 29.01 2.19 -2.32
CA LEU A 51 27.81 1.92 -1.51
C LEU A 51 28.12 1.00 -0.31
N ARG A 52 28.92 -0.05 -0.52
CA ARG A 52 29.34 -0.95 0.57
C ARG A 52 30.19 -0.27 1.63
N SER A 53 30.94 0.76 1.25
CA SER A 53 31.74 1.56 2.19
C SER A 53 30.92 2.63 2.92
N GLY A 54 29.66 2.83 2.54
CA GLY A 54 28.78 3.87 3.09
C GLY A 54 28.94 5.23 2.40
N ALA A 55 29.63 5.28 1.25
CA ALA A 55 29.74 6.48 0.42
C ALA A 55 28.58 6.56 -0.60
N ASP A 56 28.36 7.76 -1.12
CA ASP A 56 27.44 7.97 -2.23
C ASP A 56 27.98 7.32 -3.50
N ALA A 57 27.08 6.84 -4.36
CA ALA A 57 27.41 6.20 -5.62
C ALA A 57 26.50 6.68 -6.74
N ASP A 58 27.03 6.72 -7.95
CA ASP A 58 26.30 7.09 -9.15
C ASP A 58 25.64 5.86 -9.79
N VAL A 59 24.47 6.09 -10.39
CA VAL A 59 23.76 5.14 -11.24
C VAL A 59 23.43 5.79 -12.58
N TRP A 60 23.31 4.99 -13.62
CA TRP A 60 23.05 5.47 -14.97
C TRP A 60 21.77 4.86 -15.55
N PRO A 61 21.21 5.49 -16.60
CA PRO A 61 20.11 4.90 -17.35
C PRO A 61 20.50 3.53 -17.94
N PRO A 62 19.55 2.56 -18.01
CA PRO A 62 19.85 1.20 -18.48
C PRO A 62 20.41 1.13 -19.91
N GLU A 63 20.09 2.13 -20.74
CA GLU A 63 20.56 2.22 -22.14
C GLU A 63 22.08 2.47 -22.28
N ARG A 64 22.72 2.82 -21.17
CA ARG A 64 24.19 3.04 -21.09
C ARG A 64 24.97 1.76 -20.75
N GLU A 65 24.36 0.60 -20.81
CA GLU A 65 24.97 -0.67 -20.42
C GLU A 65 26.41 -0.84 -20.98
N GLU A 66 27.34 -1.11 -20.07
CA GLU A 66 28.72 -1.49 -20.37
C GLU A 66 29.02 -2.88 -19.77
N MET A 67 30.06 -3.52 -20.26
CA MET A 67 30.43 -4.85 -19.79
C MET A 67 30.80 -4.85 -18.30
N GLY A 68 30.05 -5.59 -17.50
CA GLY A 68 30.26 -5.71 -16.05
C GLY A 68 29.29 -4.88 -15.20
N ASP A 69 28.41 -4.10 -15.83
CA ASP A 69 27.36 -3.37 -15.12
C ASP A 69 26.31 -4.31 -14.54
N VAL A 70 25.73 -3.89 -13.43
CA VAL A 70 24.63 -4.60 -12.73
C VAL A 70 23.35 -3.82 -12.93
N PHE A 71 22.34 -4.49 -13.46
CA PHE A 71 21.01 -3.93 -13.60
C PHE A 71 20.32 -3.76 -12.24
N LEU A 72 19.72 -2.60 -12.04
CA LEU A 72 18.89 -2.28 -10.89
C LEU A 72 17.41 -2.30 -11.33
N TYR A 73 16.59 -2.97 -10.54
CA TYR A 73 15.16 -3.10 -10.79
C TYR A 73 14.38 -2.50 -9.64
N LEU A 74 13.31 -1.75 -9.97
CA LEU A 74 12.25 -1.50 -9.01
C LEU A 74 11.40 -2.77 -8.98
N HIS A 75 11.71 -3.69 -8.08
CA HIS A 75 10.80 -4.79 -7.84
C HIS A 75 9.45 -4.21 -7.43
N ALA A 76 8.38 -4.72 -8.04
CA ALA A 76 7.06 -4.54 -7.48
C ALA A 76 7.12 -5.06 -6.04
N GLN A 77 7.16 -4.16 -5.08
CA GLN A 77 7.02 -4.54 -3.67
C GLN A 77 5.71 -5.34 -3.60
N PRO A 78 5.68 -6.51 -2.94
CA PRO A 78 4.40 -7.13 -2.63
C PRO A 78 3.55 -6.03 -2.00
N ALA A 79 2.28 -5.95 -2.44
CA ALA A 79 1.38 -4.92 -1.94
C ALA A 79 1.53 -4.83 -0.43
N PRO A 80 1.76 -3.64 0.15
CA PRO A 80 1.96 -3.51 1.58
C PRO A 80 0.92 -4.34 2.32
N GLU A 81 1.28 -5.00 3.41
CA GLU A 81 0.39 -5.89 4.15
C GLU A 81 -0.99 -5.24 4.41
N ARG A 82 -0.98 -3.93 4.64
CA ARG A 82 -2.20 -3.10 4.78
C ARG A 82 -3.09 -3.12 3.54
N ASP A 83 -2.54 -3.12 2.33
CA ASP A 83 -3.31 -3.19 1.08
C ASP A 83 -3.88 -4.60 0.86
N GLN A 84 -3.16 -5.64 1.25
CA GLN A 84 -3.67 -7.01 1.23
C GLN A 84 -4.87 -7.18 2.16
N VAL A 85 -4.80 -6.62 3.39
CA VAL A 85 -5.91 -6.60 4.34
C VAL A 85 -7.09 -5.81 3.78
N ARG A 86 -6.87 -4.67 3.13
CA ARG A 86 -7.93 -3.87 2.49
C ARG A 86 -8.65 -4.64 1.38
N ILE A 87 -7.91 -5.35 0.53
CA ILE A 87 -8.48 -6.19 -0.54
C ILE A 87 -9.30 -7.33 0.07
N ALA A 88 -8.76 -8.05 1.05
CA ALA A 88 -9.46 -9.14 1.72
C ALA A 88 -10.74 -8.65 2.41
N HIS A 89 -10.70 -7.50 3.08
CA HIS A 89 -11.88 -6.89 3.67
C HIS A 89 -12.92 -6.50 2.62
N ALA A 90 -12.52 -5.94 1.48
CA ALA A 90 -13.46 -5.58 0.40
C ALA A 90 -14.18 -6.81 -0.16
N GLU A 91 -13.49 -7.93 -0.36
CA GLU A 91 -14.07 -9.20 -0.79
C GLU A 91 -15.05 -9.76 0.25
N TRP A 92 -14.65 -9.77 1.52
CA TRP A 92 -15.50 -10.20 2.62
C TRP A 92 -16.76 -9.33 2.76
N SER A 93 -16.60 -8.00 2.78
CA SER A 93 -17.71 -7.05 2.89
C SER A 93 -18.69 -7.19 1.73
N GLN A 94 -18.18 -7.41 0.50
CA GLN A 94 -19.05 -7.63 -0.67
C GLN A 94 -19.83 -8.94 -0.56
N SER A 95 -19.22 -10.02 -0.07
CA SER A 95 -19.88 -11.31 0.08
C SER A 95 -20.91 -11.31 1.22
N THR A 96 -20.65 -10.54 2.27
CA THR A 96 -21.47 -10.49 3.48
C THR A 96 -22.67 -9.53 3.35
N PHE A 97 -22.43 -8.32 2.84
CA PHE A 97 -23.41 -7.24 2.80
C PHE A 97 -23.98 -6.96 1.40
N GLY A 98 -23.42 -7.58 0.37
CA GLY A 98 -23.85 -7.40 -1.00
C GLY A 98 -23.60 -5.98 -1.53
N ASN A 99 -24.41 -5.59 -2.53
CA ASN A 99 -24.26 -4.32 -3.24
C ASN A 99 -25.09 -3.21 -2.56
N VAL A 100 -24.69 -2.79 -1.36
CA VAL A 100 -25.28 -1.65 -0.64
C VAL A 100 -24.43 -0.38 -0.81
N GLY A 101 -25.04 0.78 -0.61
CA GLY A 101 -24.36 2.07 -0.73
C GLY A 101 -23.48 2.43 0.48
N PRO A 102 -22.80 3.59 0.44
CA PRO A 102 -21.83 4.00 1.46
C PRO A 102 -22.45 4.53 2.75
N VAL A 103 -23.74 4.83 2.77
CA VAL A 103 -24.40 5.50 3.91
C VAL A 103 -24.39 4.64 5.18
N GLY A 104 -24.56 3.32 5.04
CA GLY A 104 -24.53 2.39 6.17
C GLY A 104 -23.16 2.41 6.88
N PRO A 105 -22.06 2.12 6.17
CA PRO A 105 -20.72 2.21 6.73
C PRO A 105 -20.38 3.57 7.35
N LEU A 106 -20.78 4.68 6.73
CA LEU A 106 -20.52 6.02 7.28
C LEU A 106 -21.29 6.30 8.58
N LYS A 107 -22.52 5.81 8.70
CA LYS A 107 -23.28 5.91 9.95
C LYS A 107 -22.71 5.03 11.06
N HIS A 108 -22.19 3.86 10.71
CA HIS A 108 -21.52 2.97 11.65
C HIS A 108 -20.21 3.60 12.11
N LEU A 109 -19.38 4.08 11.20
CA LEU A 109 -18.13 4.79 11.50
C LEU A 109 -18.33 5.92 12.53
N SER A 110 -19.46 6.64 12.48
CA SER A 110 -19.73 7.70 13.46
C SER A 110 -19.97 7.18 14.88
N LYS A 111 -20.41 5.92 15.05
CA LYS A 111 -20.56 5.27 16.36
C LYS A 111 -19.23 4.76 16.86
N ASP A 112 -18.51 4.04 16.02
CA ASP A 112 -17.18 3.49 16.35
C ASP A 112 -16.18 4.61 16.70
N ALA A 113 -16.31 5.79 16.08
CA ALA A 113 -15.53 6.95 16.46
C ALA A 113 -15.80 7.43 17.91
N LEU A 114 -17.01 7.25 18.42
CA LEU A 114 -17.34 7.57 19.82
C LEU A 114 -16.89 6.46 20.77
N GLU A 115 -16.94 5.21 20.34
CA GLU A 115 -16.44 4.05 21.09
C GLU A 115 -14.91 4.12 21.21
N THR A 116 -14.22 4.38 20.11
CA THR A 116 -12.77 4.63 20.11
C THR A 116 -12.38 5.85 20.98
N ALA A 117 -13.19 6.91 20.97
CA ALA A 117 -12.92 8.08 21.80
C ALA A 117 -13.10 7.79 23.32
N ALA A 118 -13.92 6.80 23.67
CA ALA A 118 -14.12 6.38 25.06
C ALA A 118 -12.97 5.48 25.56
N ASP A 119 -12.33 4.69 24.69
CA ASP A 119 -11.16 3.86 24.97
C ASP A 119 -10.14 3.95 23.82
N PRO A 120 -9.31 5.02 23.80
CA PRO A 120 -8.38 5.27 22.69
C PRO A 120 -7.23 4.25 22.56
N ASP A 121 -7.03 3.40 23.55
CA ASP A 121 -5.99 2.38 23.56
C ASP A 121 -6.47 1.05 22.94
N ASP A 122 -7.77 0.89 22.67
CA ASP A 122 -8.30 -0.29 21.99
C ASP A 122 -8.04 -0.23 20.49
N LEU A 123 -7.03 -0.99 20.04
CA LEU A 123 -6.65 -1.10 18.62
C LEU A 123 -7.73 -1.77 17.77
N SER A 124 -8.65 -2.55 18.36
CA SER A 124 -9.75 -3.18 17.64
C SER A 124 -10.72 -2.13 17.10
N GLU A 125 -11.07 -1.14 17.92
CA GLU A 125 -11.94 -0.04 17.52
C GLU A 125 -11.34 0.82 16.39
N TRP A 126 -10.02 1.07 16.45
CA TRP A 126 -9.32 1.74 15.34
C TRP A 126 -9.36 0.93 14.04
N ALA A 127 -9.27 -0.40 14.12
CA ALA A 127 -9.35 -1.25 12.95
C ALA A 127 -10.76 -1.23 12.33
N ASP A 128 -11.82 -1.27 13.15
CA ASP A 128 -13.20 -1.20 12.70
C ASP A 128 -13.49 0.14 12.00
N MET A 129 -13.08 1.25 12.59
CA MET A 129 -13.15 2.57 11.93
C MET A 129 -12.46 2.57 10.56
N GLN A 130 -11.27 1.97 10.46
CA GLN A 130 -10.53 1.94 9.20
C GLN A 130 -11.23 1.09 8.14
N PHE A 131 -11.77 -0.06 8.51
CA PHE A 131 -12.54 -0.93 7.63
C PHE A 131 -13.81 -0.24 7.10
N LEU A 132 -14.54 0.43 7.96
CA LEU A 132 -15.75 1.16 7.58
C LEU A 132 -15.45 2.33 6.64
N LEU A 133 -14.34 3.04 6.87
CA LEU A 133 -13.91 4.13 5.99
C LEU A 133 -13.55 3.60 4.59
N TRP A 134 -12.76 2.54 4.50
CA TRP A 134 -12.40 1.91 3.22
C TRP A 134 -13.63 1.37 2.49
N ASP A 135 -14.56 0.73 3.20
CA ASP A 135 -15.79 0.21 2.60
C ASP A 135 -16.68 1.33 2.06
N ALA A 136 -16.82 2.43 2.80
CA ALA A 136 -17.56 3.60 2.34
C ALA A 136 -16.95 4.24 1.09
N GLN A 137 -15.63 4.41 1.04
CA GLN A 137 -14.91 4.94 -0.12
C GLN A 137 -15.10 4.04 -1.35
N ARG A 138 -14.89 2.74 -1.20
CA ARG A 138 -15.09 1.75 -2.26
C ARG A 138 -16.52 1.78 -2.80
N ARG A 139 -17.52 1.80 -1.93
CA ARG A 139 -18.96 1.83 -2.29
C ARG A 139 -19.37 3.15 -2.92
N SER A 140 -18.62 4.23 -2.69
CA SER A 140 -18.79 5.52 -3.35
C SER A 140 -18.07 5.60 -4.70
N GLY A 141 -17.29 4.60 -5.09
CA GLY A 141 -16.48 4.62 -6.30
C GLY A 141 -15.29 5.59 -6.22
N ILE A 142 -14.87 5.97 -5.01
CA ILE A 142 -13.73 6.86 -4.79
C ILE A 142 -12.44 6.03 -4.88
N THR A 143 -11.54 6.40 -5.82
CA THR A 143 -10.24 5.75 -5.97
C THR A 143 -9.20 6.29 -5.00
N ASP A 144 -8.08 5.57 -4.83
CA ASP A 144 -6.98 6.00 -3.99
C ASP A 144 -6.31 7.28 -4.51
N GLU A 145 -6.22 7.45 -5.82
CA GLU A 145 -5.69 8.66 -6.44
C GLU A 145 -6.60 9.85 -6.16
N GLN A 146 -7.90 9.67 -6.28
CA GLN A 146 -8.88 10.73 -6.02
C GLN A 146 -8.87 11.17 -4.56
N ILE A 147 -8.86 10.23 -3.61
CA ILE A 147 -8.84 10.59 -2.18
C ILE A 147 -7.49 11.18 -1.78
N THR A 148 -6.38 10.69 -2.33
CA THR A 148 -5.04 11.23 -2.07
C THR A 148 -4.94 12.67 -2.55
N GLN A 149 -5.40 12.97 -3.78
CA GLN A 149 -5.41 14.35 -4.29
C GLN A 149 -6.30 15.26 -3.44
N ALA A 150 -7.49 14.79 -3.08
CA ALA A 150 -8.40 15.55 -2.21
C ALA A 150 -7.79 15.85 -0.82
N MET A 151 -7.02 14.89 -0.26
CA MET A 151 -6.30 15.10 1.00
C MET A 151 -5.19 16.13 0.87
N ILE A 152 -4.42 16.14 -0.22
CA ILE A 152 -3.38 17.12 -0.51
C ILE A 152 -4.00 18.53 -0.59
N ASP A 153 -5.05 18.67 -1.38
CA ASP A 153 -5.74 19.94 -1.55
C ASP A 153 -6.35 20.45 -0.23
N LYS A 154 -6.97 19.54 0.51
CA LYS A 154 -7.57 19.85 1.81
C LYS A 154 -6.53 20.25 2.85
N LEU A 155 -5.38 19.58 2.86
CA LEU A 155 -4.27 19.92 3.75
C LEU A 155 -3.74 21.34 3.45
N ALA A 156 -3.59 21.69 2.18
CA ALA A 156 -3.17 23.03 1.77
C ALA A 156 -4.15 24.11 2.28
N VAL A 157 -5.46 23.88 2.15
CA VAL A 157 -6.50 24.77 2.69
C VAL A 157 -6.43 24.83 4.21
N ASN A 158 -6.28 23.70 4.90
CA ASN A 158 -6.24 23.65 6.36
C ASN A 158 -5.03 24.39 6.95
N LYS A 159 -3.88 24.37 6.28
CA LYS A 159 -2.68 25.11 6.67
C LYS A 159 -2.83 26.62 6.57
N GLN A 160 -3.77 27.11 5.77
CA GLN A 160 -4.08 28.54 5.58
C GLN A 160 -5.17 29.05 6.54
N ARG A 161 -5.85 28.16 7.26
CA ARG A 161 -6.92 28.51 8.18
C ARG A 161 -6.39 28.92 9.53
N GLU A 162 -7.12 29.80 10.19
CA GLU A 162 -6.92 30.06 11.62
C GLU A 162 -7.65 29.00 12.42
N TRP A 163 -6.94 28.48 13.42
CA TRP A 163 -7.44 27.46 14.33
C TRP A 163 -7.47 28.01 15.74
N PRO A 164 -8.54 27.76 16.52
CA PRO A 164 -8.56 28.14 17.92
C PRO A 164 -7.50 27.33 18.70
N GLU A 165 -7.14 27.81 19.88
CA GLU A 165 -6.28 27.08 20.78
C GLU A 165 -6.86 25.69 21.09
N PRO A 166 -6.09 24.59 20.89
CA PRO A 166 -6.60 23.25 21.07
C PRO A 166 -6.87 22.99 22.56
N LYS A 167 -8.01 22.36 22.84
CA LYS A 167 -8.35 21.86 24.17
C LYS A 167 -8.38 20.34 24.14
N ASP A 168 -7.88 19.72 25.19
CA ASP A 168 -7.89 18.28 25.32
C ASP A 168 -9.34 17.75 25.42
N GLY A 169 -9.63 16.65 24.72
CA GLY A 169 -10.95 16.03 24.67
C GLY A 169 -12.02 16.80 23.88
N GLU A 170 -11.72 17.97 23.32
CA GLU A 170 -12.70 18.73 22.51
C GLU A 170 -12.43 18.62 21.01
N PRO A 171 -13.50 18.59 20.17
CA PRO A 171 -13.35 18.61 18.71
C PRO A 171 -12.65 19.90 18.23
N ARG A 172 -11.69 19.75 17.31
CA ARG A 172 -10.99 20.90 16.69
C ARG A 172 -11.82 21.48 15.54
N LEU A 173 -12.63 22.48 15.84
CA LEU A 173 -13.43 23.18 14.85
C LEU A 173 -12.66 24.41 14.33
N HIS A 174 -12.59 24.59 13.00
CA HIS A 174 -12.01 25.80 12.41
C HIS A 174 -12.98 26.97 12.54
N ILE A 175 -12.44 28.17 12.66
CA ILE A 175 -13.21 29.42 12.60
C ILE A 175 -13.72 29.62 11.17
N LYS A 176 -15.03 29.88 11.00
CA LYS A 176 -15.65 30.13 9.69
C LYS A 176 -15.37 31.53 9.21
#